data_1ac62bfbcc15cce14ffc28af83653f07
#
_entry.id   1ac62bfbcc15cce14ffc28af83653f07
#
_cell.length_a   1.000
_cell.length_b   1.000
_cell.length_c   1.000
_cell.angle_alpha   90.00
_cell.angle_beta   90.00
_cell.angle_gamma   90.00
#
_symmetry.space_group_name_H-M   'P 1'
#
loop_
_entity.id
_entity.type
_entity.pdbx_description
1 polymer ?
#
loop_
_entity_poly.entity_id
_entity_poly.type
_entity_poly.pdbx_seq_one_letter_code
_entity_poly.pdbx_strand_id
1 'polypeptide(L)'
;MFLRSATVLSLQPGDRIIRQGDVGDEMYVILSGVAEAVSRADKQEYSLAIMSKGQIFGEVAFISKTVRSADVNALTEMKVLVISKGFLMRAMRKQPEISAKVLLNLSLILAQRLRDRTDSWVDAMNR
;
A
#
# COMPACT_ATOMS: atom_id res chain seq x y z
N MET A 1 -22.79 2.94 6.15
CA MET A 1 -22.26 3.28 4.82
C MET A 1 -20.78 2.92 4.79
N PHE A 2 -20.29 2.43 3.67
CA PHE A 2 -18.93 1.88 3.54
C PHE A 2 -17.83 2.87 3.96
N LEU A 3 -17.91 4.12 3.50
CA LEU A 3 -16.87 5.12 3.74
C LEU A 3 -16.97 5.83 5.10
N ARG A 4 -18.02 5.59 5.88
CA ARG A 4 -18.19 6.28 7.17
C ARG A 4 -17.12 5.93 8.20
N SER A 5 -16.62 4.70 8.16
CA SER A 5 -15.62 4.22 9.11
C SER A 5 -14.19 4.38 8.60
N ALA A 6 -14.03 4.87 7.37
CA ALA A 6 -12.71 5.08 6.79
C ALA A 6 -12.11 6.37 7.31
N THR A 7 -10.81 6.34 7.54
CA THR A 7 -10.04 7.51 7.95
C THR A 7 -9.26 8.03 6.75
N VAL A 8 -9.34 9.34 6.53
CA VAL A 8 -8.52 10.02 5.52
C VAL A 8 -7.41 10.77 6.26
N LEU A 9 -6.17 10.47 5.89
CA LEU A 9 -5.01 11.20 6.41
C LEU A 9 -4.54 12.21 5.38
N SER A 10 -4.26 13.42 5.86
CA SER A 10 -3.60 14.48 5.07
C SER A 10 -2.15 14.54 5.48
N LEU A 11 -1.24 14.54 4.50
CA LEU A 11 0.19 14.45 4.74
C LEU A 11 0.89 15.59 4.00
N GLN A 12 1.98 16.07 4.61
CA GLN A 12 2.84 17.08 4.04
C GLN A 12 4.07 16.44 3.41
N PRO A 13 4.75 17.11 2.47
CA PRO A 13 6.00 16.58 1.93
C PRO A 13 6.98 16.24 3.05
N GLY A 14 7.57 15.04 2.96
CA GLY A 14 8.50 14.55 3.97
C GLY A 14 7.89 13.74 5.10
N ASP A 15 6.57 13.75 5.25
CA ASP A 15 5.92 12.91 6.27
C ASP A 15 6.10 11.43 5.93
N ARG A 16 6.38 10.64 6.98
CA ARG A 16 6.50 9.19 6.85
C ARG A 16 5.18 8.54 7.23
N ILE A 17 4.62 7.77 6.31
CA ILE A 17 3.34 7.07 6.52
C ILE A 17 3.61 5.69 7.12
N ILE A 18 4.61 4.99 6.61
CA ILE A 18 5.01 3.66 7.04
C ILE A 18 6.50 3.68 7.34
N ARG A 19 6.89 3.00 8.42
CA ARG A 19 8.30 2.82 8.80
C ARG A 19 8.69 1.36 8.62
N GLN A 20 9.79 1.12 7.92
CA GLN A 20 10.36 -0.22 7.74
C GLN A 20 10.63 -0.86 9.12
N GLY A 21 10.24 -2.12 9.26
CA GLY A 21 10.44 -2.88 10.49
C GLY A 21 9.31 -2.78 11.50
N ASP A 22 8.42 -1.80 11.36
CA ASP A 22 7.28 -1.69 12.26
C ASP A 22 6.23 -2.76 11.94
N VAL A 23 5.47 -3.14 12.95
CA VAL A 23 4.29 -3.98 12.77
C VAL A 23 3.13 -3.07 12.39
N GLY A 24 2.37 -3.46 11.38
CA GLY A 24 1.19 -2.71 10.97
C GLY A 24 0.20 -3.62 10.26
N ASP A 25 -1.08 -3.31 10.43
CA ASP A 25 -2.16 -4.12 9.89
C ASP A 25 -3.14 -3.29 9.03
N GLU A 26 -2.69 -2.14 8.57
CA GLU A 26 -3.49 -1.26 7.72
C GLU A 26 -2.90 -1.21 6.33
N MET A 27 -3.76 -1.04 5.33
CA MET A 27 -3.33 -0.69 3.99
C MET A 27 -3.88 0.69 3.62
N TYR A 28 -3.37 1.26 2.56
CA TYR A 28 -3.62 2.64 2.20
C TYR A 28 -3.93 2.76 0.72
N VAL A 29 -4.88 3.63 0.39
CA VAL A 29 -5.18 3.98 -1.00
C VAL A 29 -4.84 5.46 -1.19
N ILE A 30 -4.05 5.78 -2.20
CA ILE A 30 -3.69 7.17 -2.48
C ILE A 30 -4.85 7.86 -3.16
N LEU A 31 -5.39 8.89 -2.52
CA LEU A 31 -6.46 9.71 -3.05
C LEU A 31 -5.91 10.88 -3.87
N SER A 32 -4.78 11.44 -3.43
CA SER A 32 -4.08 12.51 -4.15
C SER A 32 -2.63 12.56 -3.70
N GLY A 33 -1.77 13.09 -4.55
CA GLY A 33 -0.34 13.26 -4.25
C GLY A 33 0.52 12.08 -4.66
N VAL A 34 1.78 12.13 -4.24
CA VAL A 34 2.82 11.17 -4.64
C VAL A 34 3.60 10.72 -3.41
N ALA A 35 3.83 9.42 -3.32
CA ALA A 35 4.63 8.81 -2.26
C ALA A 35 5.77 7.99 -2.85
N GLU A 36 6.80 7.76 -2.03
CA GLU A 36 7.93 6.93 -2.39
C GLU A 36 8.10 5.83 -1.36
N ALA A 37 8.24 4.59 -1.83
CA ALA A 37 8.64 3.47 -1.00
C ALA A 37 10.16 3.35 -1.04
N VAL A 38 10.78 3.28 0.14
CA VAL A 38 12.24 3.28 0.31
C VAL A 38 12.65 2.15 1.23
N SER A 39 13.58 1.32 0.77
CA SER A 39 14.20 0.29 1.60
C SER A 39 15.53 0.80 2.13
N ARG A 40 15.80 0.54 3.40
CA ARG A 40 17.07 0.88 4.04
C ARG A 40 17.82 -0.41 4.32
N ALA A 41 19.06 -0.47 3.84
CA ALA A 41 19.96 -1.60 4.07
C ALA A 41 21.39 -1.10 4.08
N ASP A 42 22.19 -1.55 5.05
CA ASP A 42 23.62 -1.24 5.16
C ASP A 42 23.91 0.27 5.11
N LYS A 43 23.10 1.07 5.81
CA LYS A 43 23.19 2.53 5.88
C LYS A 43 22.92 3.24 4.55
N GLN A 44 22.36 2.52 3.59
CA GLN A 44 21.95 3.10 2.30
C GLN A 44 20.44 3.02 2.12
N GLU A 45 19.92 3.94 1.35
CA GLU A 45 18.51 3.99 0.99
C GLU A 45 18.34 3.64 -0.48
N TYR A 46 17.36 2.81 -0.76
CA TYR A 46 17.03 2.37 -2.11
C TYR A 46 15.58 2.72 -2.42
N SER A 47 15.36 3.52 -3.46
CA SER A 47 14.01 3.78 -3.92
C SER A 47 13.45 2.54 -4.58
N LEU A 48 12.32 2.05 -4.07
CA LEU A 48 11.67 0.85 -4.59
C LEU A 48 10.57 1.18 -5.57
N ALA A 49 9.81 2.23 -5.31
CA ALA A 49 8.66 2.59 -6.13
C ALA A 49 8.23 4.02 -5.86
N ILE A 50 7.71 4.65 -6.89
CA ILE A 50 6.98 5.92 -6.81
C ILE A 50 5.51 5.59 -7.04
N MET A 51 4.64 6.07 -6.15
CA MET A 51 3.23 5.72 -6.16
C MET A 51 2.38 6.98 -6.18
N SER A 52 1.24 6.89 -6.87
CA SER A 52 0.36 8.04 -7.06
C SER A 52 -1.12 7.65 -6.96
N LYS A 53 -2.00 8.58 -7.29
CA LYS A 53 -3.45 8.45 -7.14
C LYS A 53 -3.97 7.11 -7.66
N GLY A 54 -4.80 6.46 -6.85
CA GLY A 54 -5.44 5.19 -7.14
C GLY A 54 -4.62 3.96 -6.79
N GLN A 55 -3.35 4.13 -6.45
CA GLN A 55 -2.51 3.00 -6.07
C GLN A 55 -2.65 2.66 -4.59
N ILE A 56 -2.42 1.39 -4.28
CA ILE A 56 -2.52 0.84 -2.93
C ILE A 56 -1.12 0.49 -2.45
N PHE A 57 -0.85 0.77 -1.16
CA PHE A 57 0.39 0.33 -0.53
C PHE A 57 0.11 -0.17 0.88
N GLY A 58 1.07 -0.91 1.46
CA GLY A 58 0.93 -1.50 2.79
C GLY A 58 0.11 -2.78 2.80
N GLU A 59 -0.25 -3.30 1.63
CA GLU A 59 -1.13 -4.46 1.48
C GLU A 59 -0.50 -5.76 1.95
N VAL A 60 0.82 -5.90 1.84
CA VAL A 60 1.50 -7.16 2.23
C VAL A 60 1.37 -7.38 3.74
N ALA A 61 1.71 -6.38 4.54
CA ALA A 61 1.57 -6.48 5.99
C ALA A 61 0.10 -6.59 6.42
N PHE A 62 -0.81 -5.94 5.68
CA PHE A 62 -2.24 -6.04 5.92
C PHE A 62 -2.73 -7.49 5.78
N ILE A 63 -2.28 -8.19 4.74
CA ILE A 63 -2.74 -9.56 4.42
C ILE A 63 -1.99 -10.59 5.24
N SER A 64 -0.66 -10.51 5.30
CA SER A 64 0.19 -11.57 5.86
C SER A 64 0.64 -11.33 7.29
N LYS A 65 0.31 -10.18 7.88
CA LYS A 65 0.67 -9.81 9.26
C LYS A 65 2.19 -9.81 9.49
N THR A 66 2.95 -9.48 8.47
CA THR A 66 4.42 -9.36 8.58
C THR A 66 4.81 -7.94 8.94
N VAL A 67 6.09 -7.75 9.29
CA VAL A 67 6.61 -6.40 9.49
C VAL A 67 6.66 -5.65 8.16
N ARG A 68 6.63 -4.34 8.23
CA ARG A 68 6.75 -3.48 7.06
C ARG A 68 8.11 -3.66 6.40
N SER A 69 8.12 -3.90 5.10
CA SER A 69 9.35 -4.17 4.34
C SER A 69 10.06 -2.91 3.87
N ALA A 70 9.42 -1.76 3.95
CA ALA A 70 9.97 -0.50 3.46
C ALA A 70 9.34 0.68 4.20
N ASP A 71 10.04 1.83 4.17
CA ASP A 71 9.43 3.10 4.52
C ASP A 71 8.54 3.56 3.36
N VAL A 72 7.46 4.28 3.68
CA VAL A 72 6.68 5.02 2.68
C VAL A 72 6.60 6.46 3.13
N ASN A 73 7.13 7.35 2.30
CA ASN A 73 7.23 8.78 2.59
C ASN A 73 6.43 9.59 1.57
N ALA A 74 5.79 10.65 2.03
CA ALA A 74 5.12 11.59 1.14
C ALA A 74 6.16 12.45 0.43
N LEU A 75 6.13 12.49 -0.89
CA LEU A 75 6.98 13.39 -1.68
C LEU A 75 6.32 14.75 -1.88
N THR A 76 5.00 14.76 -1.92
CA THR A 76 4.19 15.97 -2.10
C THR A 76 3.14 16.00 -0.99
N GLU A 77 2.35 17.08 -0.92
CA GLU A 77 1.10 17.02 -0.18
C GLU A 77 0.29 15.85 -0.71
N MET A 78 -0.30 15.08 0.18
CA MET A 78 -1.11 13.95 -0.25
C MET A 78 -2.22 13.62 0.72
N LYS A 79 -3.21 12.92 0.21
CA LYS A 79 -4.29 12.34 1.01
C LYS A 79 -4.36 10.85 0.75
N VAL A 80 -4.49 10.08 1.82
CA VAL A 80 -4.61 8.63 1.74
C VAL A 80 -5.84 8.17 2.52
N LEU A 81 -6.50 7.17 2.00
CA LEU A 81 -7.56 6.46 2.69
C LEU A 81 -6.93 5.30 3.45
N VAL A 82 -7.16 5.26 4.76
CA VAL A 82 -6.65 4.19 5.62
C VAL A 82 -7.70 3.09 5.72
N ILE A 83 -7.30 1.87 5.40
CA ILE A 83 -8.16 0.70 5.48
C ILE A 83 -7.61 -0.26 6.52
N SER A 84 -8.33 -0.39 7.64
CA SER A 84 -8.02 -1.36 8.68
C SER A 84 -8.74 -2.67 8.42
N LYS A 85 -8.27 -3.74 9.06
CA LYS A 85 -8.97 -5.03 8.99
C LYS A 85 -10.38 -4.93 9.54
N GLY A 86 -10.56 -4.21 10.64
CA GLY A 86 -11.88 -4.02 11.22
C GLY A 86 -12.84 -3.32 10.27
N PHE A 87 -12.37 -2.28 9.59
CA PHE A 87 -13.15 -1.60 8.57
C PHE A 87 -13.57 -2.54 7.45
N LEU A 88 -12.60 -3.31 6.92
CA LEU A 88 -12.88 -4.24 5.81
C LEU A 88 -13.86 -5.34 6.25
N MET A 89 -13.66 -5.90 7.44
CA MET A 89 -14.55 -6.94 7.96
C MET A 89 -15.97 -6.46 8.14
N ARG A 90 -16.14 -5.23 8.64
CA ARG A 90 -17.49 -4.62 8.75
C ARG A 90 -18.10 -4.39 7.39
N ALA A 91 -17.32 -3.92 6.44
CA ALA A 91 -17.78 -3.68 5.08
C ALA A 91 -18.20 -4.99 4.39
N MET A 92 -17.47 -6.07 4.62
CA MET A 92 -17.81 -7.39 4.08
C MET A 92 -19.15 -7.90 4.60
N ARG A 93 -19.47 -7.59 5.85
CA ARG A 93 -20.76 -7.98 6.43
C ARG A 93 -21.91 -7.10 5.97
N LYS A 94 -21.68 -5.80 5.84
CA LYS A 94 -22.74 -4.83 5.52
C LYS A 94 -22.95 -4.64 4.01
N GLN A 95 -21.89 -4.73 3.24
CA GLN A 95 -21.93 -4.51 1.79
C GLN A 95 -21.06 -5.54 1.08
N PRO A 96 -21.49 -6.82 1.06
CA PRO A 96 -20.65 -7.91 0.54
C PRO A 96 -20.32 -7.77 -0.95
N GLU A 97 -21.21 -7.21 -1.75
CA GLU A 97 -20.97 -7.04 -3.19
C GLU A 97 -19.84 -6.03 -3.46
N ILE A 98 -19.86 -4.90 -2.75
CA ILE A 98 -18.83 -3.87 -2.87
C ILE A 98 -17.49 -4.43 -2.36
N SER A 99 -17.52 -5.10 -1.22
CA SER A 99 -16.32 -5.69 -0.62
C SER A 99 -15.70 -6.74 -1.53
N ALA A 100 -16.51 -7.55 -2.19
CA ALA A 100 -16.02 -8.56 -3.14
C ALA A 100 -15.31 -7.88 -4.32
N LYS A 101 -15.82 -6.76 -4.83
CA LYS A 101 -15.18 -6.01 -5.90
C LYS A 101 -13.83 -5.43 -5.44
N VAL A 102 -13.77 -4.88 -4.23
CA VAL A 102 -12.53 -4.34 -3.67
C VAL A 102 -11.49 -5.46 -3.53
N LEU A 103 -11.88 -6.60 -3.00
CA LEU A 103 -10.97 -7.75 -2.84
C LEU A 103 -10.49 -8.29 -4.18
N LEU A 104 -11.37 -8.35 -5.18
CA LEU A 104 -10.98 -8.77 -6.53
C LEU A 104 -9.96 -7.80 -7.12
N ASN A 105 -10.22 -6.49 -7.01
CA ASN A 105 -9.29 -5.48 -7.51
C ASN A 105 -7.95 -5.57 -6.82
N LEU A 106 -7.93 -5.76 -5.50
CA LEU A 106 -6.69 -5.94 -4.74
C LEU A 106 -5.93 -7.17 -5.22
N SER A 107 -6.62 -8.28 -5.46
CA SER A 107 -6.01 -9.51 -5.98
C SER A 107 -5.38 -9.29 -7.35
N LEU A 108 -6.04 -8.53 -8.23
CA LEU A 108 -5.52 -8.21 -9.55
C LEU A 108 -4.27 -7.34 -9.46
N ILE A 109 -4.25 -6.36 -8.53
CA ILE A 109 -3.08 -5.51 -8.29
C ILE A 109 -1.90 -6.35 -7.81
N LEU A 110 -2.13 -7.24 -6.86
CA LEU A 110 -1.08 -8.11 -6.32
C LEU A 110 -0.54 -9.06 -7.38
N ALA A 111 -1.42 -9.62 -8.22
CA ALA A 111 -1.02 -10.48 -9.32
C ALA A 111 -0.17 -9.72 -10.33
N GLN A 112 -0.50 -8.48 -10.65
CA GLN A 112 0.26 -7.65 -11.55
C GLN A 112 1.66 -7.34 -10.98
N ARG A 113 1.73 -7.01 -9.70
CA ARG A 113 3.01 -6.76 -9.03
C ARG A 113 3.91 -7.98 -9.04
N LEU A 114 3.33 -9.16 -8.85
CA LEU A 114 4.08 -10.40 -8.88
C LEU A 114 4.64 -10.66 -10.30
N ARG A 115 3.85 -10.42 -11.33
CA ARG A 115 4.30 -10.54 -12.72
C ARG A 115 5.44 -9.56 -13.03
N ASP A 116 5.31 -8.31 -12.59
CA ASP A 116 6.34 -7.29 -12.79
C ASP A 116 7.66 -7.70 -12.17
N ARG A 117 7.63 -8.28 -10.97
CA ARG A 117 8.84 -8.80 -10.31
C ARG A 117 9.45 -9.95 -11.08
N THR A 118 8.61 -10.87 -11.57
CA THR A 118 9.06 -12.00 -12.36
C THR A 118 9.71 -11.55 -13.67
N ASP A 119 9.10 -10.60 -14.35
CA ASP A 119 9.65 -10.04 -15.59
C ASP A 119 11.00 -9.35 -15.34
N SER A 120 11.11 -8.60 -14.25
CA SER A 120 12.38 -7.96 -13.85
C SER A 120 13.48 -8.99 -13.60
N TRP A 121 13.14 -10.11 -12.98
CA TRP A 121 14.07 -11.21 -12.73
C TRP A 121 14.56 -11.83 -14.03
N VAL A 122 13.63 -12.10 -14.96
CA VAL A 122 13.97 -12.66 -16.27
C VAL A 122 14.87 -11.72 -17.04
N ASP A 123 14.57 -10.42 -17.06
CA ASP A 123 15.41 -9.41 -17.70
C ASP A 123 16.81 -9.36 -17.11
N ALA A 124 16.92 -9.44 -15.79
CA ALA A 124 18.22 -9.44 -15.11
C ALA A 124 19.04 -10.68 -15.44
N MET A 125 18.40 -11.82 -15.59
CA MET A 125 19.07 -13.08 -15.94
C MET A 125 19.54 -13.13 -17.39
N ASN A 126 18.90 -12.36 -18.27
CA ASN A 126 19.21 -12.34 -19.71
C ASN A 126 20.24 -11.28 -20.10
N ARG A 127 20.78 -10.53 -19.15
CA ARG A 127 21.80 -9.50 -19.40
C ARG A 127 23.22 -10.02 -19.42
#